data_d1aa99494ed0eb1f8034b1ac0634904e
#
_entry.id   d1aa99494ed0eb1f8034b1ac0634904e
#
_cell.length_a   1.000
_cell.length_b   1.000
_cell.length_c   1.000
_cell.angle_alpha   90.00
_cell.angle_beta   90.00
_cell.angle_gamma   90.00
#
_symmetry.space_group_name_H-M   'P 1'
#
loop_
_entity.id
_entity.type
_entity.pdbx_description
1 polymer ?
#
loop_
_entity_poly.entity_id
_entity_poly.type
_entity_poly.pdbx_seq_one_letter_code
_entity_poly.pdbx_strand_id
1 'polypeptide(L)'
;PRRFSKCIEFSDISYQLAQADTKAAIFESLCDLYNYLDASIHIQFSFLNHKIDPRQYAKSLEIRAQGDAFDDIRTEYSAILKDQLVSGNNGLVKRKFLTYTIEADSLKLARARLHRIETDLLGYFKSMGAVAWGLDATARLEVMHRMFHPDGEPFSFDWKWLASSGLSTKDFIAPSSFRFGNARMFGLGGKYGAVSFLNILSPELSDEMLADFLNTENGIVVNLHVQAIDQSKAIKTVKRKITDLDAMKIQEQKRAVRSGYDMDILPSDLATYGQDAKELLKTLQSRNERMFQLTFLVLNTADTRQALENDVFWAAGVAQKYNCSLVRLDYQQEQGLMSSLPLGASHIQIERSLTTSSVAVFVPFVTQELFQDGEAMYYGVNAKTGNMIMLDRKRARCPNGLKLGTPGSGKSMSCKSEILSVFLCTPDDVYVCDPEAEYYPLVKRLHGQMVKLSPTSKSYVNPLDINLNYSEDESPLALKSDFVLSFCELVMGGKNRLDAIEKTVIDRAVQVIYRPYLADPRPENMPILSDLHKALLDQHIPEADRVAQALDLYVNGSLNVFNHRTNVDIESRIVAFDIKELGKQLKKIG
;
A
#
# COMPACT_ATOMS: atom_id res chain seq x y z
N PRO A 1 -1.13 -1.42 40.98
CA PRO A 1 -1.27 -2.05 39.67
C PRO A 1 0.02 -2.04 38.90
N ARG A 2 0.25 -3.10 38.09
CA ARG A 2 1.40 -3.19 37.17
C ARG A 2 0.95 -2.80 35.78
N ARG A 3 1.85 -2.18 35.00
CA ARG A 3 1.58 -1.82 33.60
C ARG A 3 1.92 -2.98 32.66
N PHE A 4 1.03 -3.27 31.75
CA PHE A 4 1.17 -4.30 30.72
C PHE A 4 0.83 -3.70 29.37
N SER A 5 1.64 -3.98 28.36
CA SER A 5 1.46 -3.44 27.02
C SER A 5 1.60 -4.51 25.94
N LYS A 6 0.90 -4.31 24.83
CA LYS A 6 1.12 -5.00 23.55
C LYS A 6 1.38 -4.00 22.45
N CYS A 7 1.99 -4.48 21.38
CA CYS A 7 2.33 -3.67 20.21
C CYS A 7 1.77 -4.34 18.96
N ILE A 8 1.13 -3.55 18.12
CA ILE A 8 0.63 -3.92 16.80
C ILE A 8 1.48 -3.18 15.78
N GLU A 9 1.96 -3.86 14.75
CA GLU A 9 2.50 -3.24 13.55
C GLU A 9 1.43 -3.20 12.48
N PHE A 10 1.35 -2.11 11.71
CA PHE A 10 0.35 -1.95 10.68
C PHE A 10 0.93 -1.37 9.38
N SER A 11 0.33 -1.78 8.25
CA SER A 11 0.72 -1.33 6.93
C SER A 11 0.22 0.08 6.63
N ASP A 12 0.86 0.75 5.69
CA ASP A 12 0.33 1.97 5.11
C ASP A 12 -0.80 1.68 4.11
N ILE A 13 -1.61 2.68 3.86
CA ILE A 13 -2.58 2.74 2.77
C ILE A 13 -2.39 4.06 2.01
N SER A 14 -2.82 4.11 0.75
CA SER A 14 -2.66 5.31 -0.10
C SER A 14 -3.66 6.41 0.24
N TYR A 15 -3.63 6.89 1.50
CA TYR A 15 -4.55 7.91 2.02
C TYR A 15 -4.43 9.22 1.25
N GLN A 16 -3.22 9.71 1.01
CA GLN A 16 -3.01 11.01 0.34
C GLN A 16 -3.54 11.04 -1.09
N LEU A 17 -3.58 9.91 -1.78
CA LEU A 17 -4.07 9.76 -3.15
C LEU A 17 -5.54 9.35 -3.22
N ALA A 18 -6.18 9.10 -2.07
CA ALA A 18 -7.57 8.68 -2.00
C ALA A 18 -8.53 9.83 -2.36
N GLN A 19 -9.70 9.46 -2.90
CA GLN A 19 -10.79 10.41 -3.14
C GLN A 19 -11.38 10.94 -1.82
N ALA A 20 -12.03 12.10 -1.87
CA ALA A 20 -12.56 12.78 -0.69
C ALA A 20 -13.49 11.88 0.16
N ASP A 21 -14.39 11.13 -0.48
CA ASP A 21 -15.30 10.21 0.21
C ASP A 21 -14.55 9.08 0.94
N THR A 22 -13.50 8.55 0.33
CA THR A 22 -12.65 7.51 0.96
C THR A 22 -11.87 8.10 2.13
N LYS A 23 -11.33 9.31 1.99
CA LYS A 23 -10.65 10.01 3.10
C LYS A 23 -11.60 10.25 4.27
N ALA A 24 -12.83 10.68 4.00
CA ALA A 24 -13.85 10.88 5.02
C ALA A 24 -14.19 9.57 5.75
N ALA A 25 -14.38 8.46 5.04
CA ALA A 25 -14.66 7.16 5.64
C ALA A 25 -13.51 6.65 6.53
N ILE A 26 -12.25 6.85 6.09
CA ILE A 26 -11.07 6.50 6.91
C ILE A 26 -11.02 7.38 8.16
N PHE A 27 -11.28 8.68 8.03
CA PHE A 27 -11.29 9.62 9.14
C PHE A 27 -12.37 9.26 10.17
N GLU A 28 -13.59 8.92 9.73
CA GLU A 28 -14.67 8.44 10.61
C GLU A 28 -14.27 7.17 11.35
N SER A 29 -13.71 6.19 10.65
CA SER A 29 -13.22 4.94 11.26
C SER A 29 -12.12 5.20 12.29
N LEU A 30 -11.27 6.21 12.07
CA LEU A 30 -10.23 6.61 13.02
C LEU A 30 -10.84 7.32 14.24
N CYS A 31 -11.87 8.14 14.06
CA CYS A 31 -12.65 8.71 15.16
C CYS A 31 -13.30 7.61 16.02
N ASP A 32 -13.85 6.58 15.39
CA ASP A 32 -14.45 5.45 16.09
C ASP A 32 -13.39 4.66 16.88
N LEU A 33 -12.20 4.46 16.33
CA LEU A 33 -11.08 3.86 17.04
C LEU A 33 -10.72 4.66 18.31
N TYR A 34 -10.63 5.99 18.20
CA TYR A 34 -10.35 6.82 19.37
C TYR A 34 -11.51 6.78 20.38
N ASN A 35 -12.75 6.82 19.91
CA ASN A 35 -13.94 6.75 20.78
C ASN A 35 -14.12 5.38 21.46
N TYR A 36 -13.53 4.31 20.94
CA TYR A 36 -13.46 3.01 21.61
C TYR A 36 -12.58 3.06 22.87
N LEU A 37 -11.56 3.90 22.92
CA LEU A 37 -10.59 3.97 24.01
C LEU A 37 -11.21 4.62 25.26
N ASP A 38 -11.11 3.96 26.39
CA ASP A 38 -11.45 4.54 27.69
C ASP A 38 -10.21 5.12 28.40
N ALA A 39 -10.43 5.86 29.49
CA ALA A 39 -9.37 6.50 30.27
C ALA A 39 -8.34 5.53 30.90
N SER A 40 -8.61 4.23 30.92
CA SER A 40 -7.72 3.20 31.44
C SER A 40 -6.79 2.60 30.39
N ILE A 41 -6.97 2.97 29.12
CA ILE A 41 -6.14 2.53 28.00
C ILE A 41 -5.28 3.72 27.55
N HIS A 42 -3.97 3.57 27.65
CA HIS A 42 -3.01 4.50 27.05
C HIS A 42 -2.54 3.94 25.73
N ILE A 43 -2.56 4.75 24.66
CA ILE A 43 -2.03 4.35 23.36
C ILE A 43 -0.85 5.24 22.95
N GLN A 44 0.04 4.64 22.19
CA GLN A 44 1.17 5.30 21.55
C GLN A 44 1.25 4.86 20.10
N PHE A 45 1.06 5.79 19.18
CA PHE A 45 1.48 5.60 17.79
C PHE A 45 2.95 5.93 17.67
N SER A 46 3.72 5.05 17.07
CA SER A 46 5.15 5.24 16.80
C SER A 46 5.43 5.04 15.32
N PHE A 47 6.02 6.03 14.69
CA PHE A 47 6.40 6.04 13.29
C PHE A 47 7.93 6.06 13.23
N LEU A 48 8.50 4.96 12.80
CA LEU A 48 9.95 4.80 12.66
C LEU A 48 10.33 4.92 11.20
N ASN A 49 11.05 5.98 10.89
CA ASN A 49 11.64 6.19 9.59
C ASN A 49 13.16 6.00 9.72
N HIS A 50 13.71 4.94 9.13
CA HIS A 50 15.11 4.61 9.26
C HIS A 50 15.72 4.21 7.92
N LYS A 51 17.00 4.52 7.75
CA LYS A 51 17.77 4.11 6.58
C LYS A 51 18.07 2.62 6.65
N ILE A 52 17.83 1.92 5.55
CA ILE A 52 18.32 0.55 5.37
C ILE A 52 19.79 0.60 4.96
N ASP A 53 20.56 -0.43 5.33
CA ASP A 53 21.89 -0.63 4.76
C ASP A 53 21.76 -0.83 3.23
N PRO A 54 22.30 0.09 2.41
CA PRO A 54 22.23 -0.03 0.95
C PRO A 54 22.80 -1.34 0.42
N ARG A 55 23.74 -1.97 1.15
CA ARG A 55 24.37 -3.23 0.74
C ARG A 55 23.44 -4.43 0.90
N GLN A 56 22.65 -4.48 1.97
CA GLN A 56 21.65 -5.53 2.16
C GLN A 56 20.52 -5.40 1.11
N TYR A 57 20.10 -4.16 0.86
CA TYR A 57 19.08 -3.86 -0.13
C TYR A 57 19.54 -4.18 -1.55
N ALA A 58 20.80 -3.83 -1.90
CA ALA A 58 21.38 -4.13 -3.21
C ALA A 58 21.49 -5.65 -3.47
N LYS A 59 21.70 -6.47 -2.42
CA LYS A 59 21.70 -7.93 -2.55
C LYS A 59 20.33 -8.50 -2.91
N SER A 60 19.24 -7.92 -2.41
CA SER A 60 17.88 -8.37 -2.74
C SER A 60 17.48 -8.02 -4.19
N LEU A 61 18.17 -7.06 -4.81
CA LEU A 61 17.95 -6.67 -6.21
C LEU A 61 18.84 -7.44 -7.19
N GLU A 62 19.76 -8.26 -6.70
CA GLU A 62 20.70 -8.98 -7.55
C GLU A 62 20.04 -10.22 -8.15
N ILE A 63 19.90 -10.24 -9.46
CA ILE A 63 19.44 -11.40 -10.20
C ILE A 63 20.61 -12.36 -10.35
N ARG A 64 20.48 -13.55 -9.77
CA ARG A 64 21.54 -14.56 -9.77
C ARG A 64 21.80 -15.09 -11.17
N ALA A 65 23.06 -15.28 -11.52
CA ALA A 65 23.45 -15.99 -12.73
C ALA A 65 22.91 -17.42 -12.72
N GLN A 66 22.42 -17.89 -13.87
CA GLN A 66 21.84 -19.23 -14.06
C GLN A 66 22.72 -20.13 -14.95
N GLY A 67 23.81 -19.60 -15.49
CA GLY A 67 24.73 -20.33 -16.39
C GLY A 67 24.19 -20.46 -17.81
N ASP A 68 23.23 -19.62 -18.22
CA ASP A 68 22.63 -19.60 -19.56
C ASP A 68 23.11 -18.42 -20.42
N ALA A 69 22.59 -18.31 -21.65
CA ALA A 69 22.94 -17.26 -22.61
C ALA A 69 22.47 -15.84 -22.21
N PHE A 70 21.83 -15.65 -21.05
CA PHE A 70 21.23 -14.41 -20.60
C PHE A 70 21.88 -13.80 -19.35
N ASP A 71 22.98 -14.38 -18.87
CA ASP A 71 23.66 -13.90 -17.67
C ASP A 71 24.30 -12.51 -17.85
N ASP A 72 24.66 -12.14 -19.07
CA ASP A 72 25.06 -10.79 -19.42
C ASP A 72 23.92 -9.78 -19.19
N ILE A 73 22.71 -10.13 -19.60
CA ILE A 73 21.51 -9.29 -19.41
C ILE A 73 21.15 -9.21 -17.93
N ARG A 74 21.25 -10.32 -17.16
CA ARG A 74 21.00 -10.31 -15.70
C ARG A 74 21.96 -9.39 -14.98
N THR A 75 23.24 -9.40 -15.37
CA THR A 75 24.27 -8.54 -14.80
C THR A 75 23.99 -7.07 -15.10
N GLU A 76 23.71 -6.74 -16.36
CA GLU A 76 23.39 -5.37 -16.78
C GLU A 76 22.12 -4.86 -16.12
N TYR A 77 21.04 -5.66 -16.07
CA TYR A 77 19.78 -5.29 -15.44
C TYR A 77 19.93 -5.11 -13.92
N SER A 78 20.69 -5.98 -13.25
CA SER A 78 21.03 -5.83 -11.83
C SER A 78 21.81 -4.53 -11.56
N ALA A 79 22.72 -4.15 -12.46
CA ALA A 79 23.44 -2.87 -12.35
C ALA A 79 22.49 -1.67 -12.48
N ILE A 80 21.57 -1.71 -13.45
CA ILE A 80 20.54 -0.66 -13.60
C ILE A 80 19.67 -0.53 -12.34
N LEU A 81 19.24 -1.65 -11.75
CA LEU A 81 18.45 -1.62 -10.52
C LEU A 81 19.25 -1.04 -9.34
N LYS A 82 20.55 -1.37 -9.24
CA LYS A 82 21.44 -0.81 -8.21
C LYS A 82 21.64 0.70 -8.41
N ASP A 83 21.79 1.16 -9.64
CA ASP A 83 21.92 2.59 -9.96
C ASP A 83 20.62 3.35 -9.65
N GLN A 84 19.46 2.77 -9.95
CA GLN A 84 18.16 3.33 -9.57
C GLN A 84 17.99 3.41 -8.05
N LEU A 85 18.48 2.42 -7.32
CA LEU A 85 18.50 2.44 -5.86
C LEU A 85 19.32 3.61 -5.31
N VAL A 86 20.47 3.88 -5.89
CA VAL A 86 21.38 4.95 -5.45
C VAL A 86 20.87 6.34 -5.81
N SER A 87 20.28 6.48 -7.00
CA SER A 87 19.88 7.78 -7.56
C SER A 87 18.44 8.19 -7.23
N GLY A 88 17.53 7.24 -6.99
CA GLY A 88 16.10 7.49 -6.85
C GLY A 88 15.49 7.04 -5.53
N ASN A 89 16.19 6.21 -4.75
CA ASN A 89 15.66 5.67 -3.52
C ASN A 89 16.29 6.36 -2.30
N ASN A 90 15.48 7.00 -1.46
CA ASN A 90 15.94 7.57 -0.19
C ASN A 90 16.42 6.48 0.79
N GLY A 91 16.21 5.20 0.48
CA GLY A 91 16.61 4.07 1.32
C GLY A 91 15.92 4.04 2.68
N LEU A 92 14.80 4.74 2.82
CA LEU A 92 14.07 4.86 4.07
C LEU A 92 12.92 3.85 4.11
N VAL A 93 12.91 3.04 5.15
CA VAL A 93 11.77 2.18 5.49
C VAL A 93 10.97 2.84 6.59
N LYS A 94 9.67 2.94 6.35
CA LYS A 94 8.69 3.46 7.29
C LYS A 94 7.99 2.28 7.97
N ARG A 95 8.23 2.11 9.28
CA ARG A 95 7.48 1.14 10.09
C ARG A 95 6.55 1.89 11.04
N LYS A 96 5.34 1.37 11.22
CA LYS A 96 4.27 2.01 11.97
C LYS A 96 3.74 1.08 13.03
N PHE A 97 3.70 1.57 14.25
CA PHE A 97 3.30 0.79 15.41
C PHE A 97 2.22 1.48 16.21
N LEU A 98 1.31 0.69 16.75
CA LEU A 98 0.38 1.09 17.78
C LEU A 98 0.67 0.25 19.03
N THR A 99 1.19 0.89 20.07
CA THR A 99 1.37 0.27 21.38
C THR A 99 0.24 0.71 22.30
N TYR A 100 -0.42 -0.22 22.96
CA TYR A 100 -1.47 0.05 23.93
C TYR A 100 -1.11 -0.57 25.27
N THR A 101 -1.42 0.16 26.34
CA THR A 101 -1.02 -0.15 27.71
C THR A 101 -2.22 -0.07 28.64
N ILE A 102 -2.31 -1.03 29.54
CA ILE A 102 -3.31 -1.07 30.60
C ILE A 102 -2.65 -1.31 31.95
N GLU A 103 -3.32 -0.93 33.02
CA GLU A 103 -2.96 -1.31 34.38
C GLU A 103 -3.80 -2.51 34.82
N ALA A 104 -3.15 -3.47 35.47
CA ALA A 104 -3.81 -4.65 36.04
C ALA A 104 -3.03 -5.18 37.26
N ASP A 105 -3.73 -5.92 38.12
CA ASP A 105 -3.12 -6.48 39.34
C ASP A 105 -2.34 -7.77 39.05
N SER A 106 -2.68 -8.47 37.97
CA SER A 106 -2.02 -9.72 37.59
C SER A 106 -1.85 -9.86 36.08
N LEU A 107 -0.84 -10.63 35.68
CA LEU A 107 -0.59 -10.97 34.26
C LEU A 107 -1.77 -11.71 33.62
N LYS A 108 -2.45 -12.57 34.39
CA LYS A 108 -3.61 -13.35 33.89
C LYS A 108 -4.76 -12.42 33.48
N LEU A 109 -5.09 -11.45 34.31
CA LEU A 109 -6.12 -10.43 34.01
C LEU A 109 -5.71 -9.53 32.87
N ALA A 110 -4.44 -9.07 32.88
CA ALA A 110 -3.90 -8.25 31.81
C ALA A 110 -3.97 -8.95 30.45
N ARG A 111 -3.58 -10.22 30.38
CA ARG A 111 -3.54 -11.00 29.14
C ARG A 111 -4.91 -11.08 28.47
N ALA A 112 -5.95 -11.40 29.21
CA ALA A 112 -7.32 -11.52 28.67
C ALA A 112 -7.81 -10.17 28.10
N ARG A 113 -7.58 -9.07 28.88
CA ARG A 113 -8.00 -7.73 28.46
C ARG A 113 -7.21 -7.22 27.26
N LEU A 114 -5.87 -7.41 27.26
CA LEU A 114 -5.03 -7.01 26.15
C LEU A 114 -5.38 -7.76 24.85
N HIS A 115 -5.74 -9.05 24.94
CA HIS A 115 -6.13 -9.82 23.76
C HIS A 115 -7.46 -9.34 23.18
N ARG A 116 -8.43 -8.99 24.03
CA ARG A 116 -9.69 -8.39 23.55
C ARG A 116 -9.44 -7.06 22.84
N ILE A 117 -8.68 -6.16 23.46
CA ILE A 117 -8.33 -4.86 22.86
C ILE A 117 -7.58 -5.07 21.51
N GLU A 118 -6.68 -6.05 21.43
CA GLU A 118 -5.99 -6.39 20.19
C GLU A 118 -6.97 -6.75 19.06
N THR A 119 -7.93 -7.62 19.36
CA THR A 119 -8.93 -8.06 18.38
C THR A 119 -9.76 -6.88 17.86
N ASP A 120 -10.20 -6.00 18.76
CA ASP A 120 -10.98 -4.83 18.41
C ASP A 120 -10.15 -3.83 17.57
N LEU A 121 -8.91 -3.55 17.97
CA LEU A 121 -8.00 -2.66 17.22
C LEU A 121 -7.67 -3.20 15.82
N LEU A 122 -7.40 -4.51 15.70
CA LEU A 122 -7.18 -5.15 14.39
C LEU A 122 -8.43 -5.04 13.49
N GLY A 123 -9.63 -5.11 14.09
CA GLY A 123 -10.89 -4.85 13.39
C GLY A 123 -10.97 -3.43 12.81
N TYR A 124 -10.59 -2.41 13.57
CA TYR A 124 -10.57 -1.03 13.09
C TYR A 124 -9.55 -0.82 11.97
N PHE A 125 -8.33 -1.38 12.06
CA PHE A 125 -7.37 -1.30 10.96
C PHE A 125 -7.89 -1.97 9.70
N LYS A 126 -8.53 -3.12 9.83
CA LYS A 126 -9.15 -3.83 8.70
C LYS A 126 -10.27 -3.02 8.04
N SER A 127 -11.11 -2.32 8.83
CA SER A 127 -12.17 -1.45 8.28
C SER A 127 -11.61 -0.27 7.49
N MET A 128 -10.44 0.26 7.90
CA MET A 128 -9.72 1.30 7.17
C MET A 128 -8.94 0.77 5.95
N GLY A 129 -8.91 -0.55 5.73
CA GLY A 129 -8.19 -1.18 4.61
C GLY A 129 -6.71 -1.44 4.88
N ALA A 130 -6.23 -1.24 6.11
CA ALA A 130 -4.86 -1.53 6.51
C ALA A 130 -4.71 -2.97 7.02
N VAL A 131 -3.58 -3.61 6.70
CA VAL A 131 -3.19 -4.89 7.30
C VAL A 131 -2.46 -4.60 8.60
N ALA A 132 -2.86 -5.27 9.69
CA ALA A 132 -2.25 -5.08 10.99
C ALA A 132 -2.07 -6.43 11.70
N TRP A 133 -1.00 -6.56 12.48
CA TRP A 133 -0.69 -7.78 13.23
C TRP A 133 -0.02 -7.46 14.57
N GLY A 134 -0.28 -8.30 15.56
CA GLY A 134 0.36 -8.18 16.87
C GLY A 134 1.81 -8.66 16.83
N LEU A 135 2.72 -7.89 17.40
CA LEU A 135 4.12 -8.28 17.54
C LEU A 135 4.29 -9.30 18.68
N ASP A 136 5.07 -10.33 18.42
CA ASP A 136 5.57 -11.21 19.47
C ASP A 136 6.73 -10.56 20.26
N ALA A 137 7.24 -11.28 21.25
CA ALA A 137 8.30 -10.75 22.09
C ALA A 137 9.61 -10.53 21.32
N THR A 138 9.95 -11.40 20.38
CA THR A 138 11.19 -11.30 19.57
C THR A 138 11.12 -10.12 18.63
N ALA A 139 10.03 -9.98 17.88
CA ALA A 139 9.81 -8.86 16.97
C ALA A 139 9.81 -7.50 17.74
N ARG A 140 9.23 -7.48 18.95
CA ARG A 140 9.24 -6.27 19.78
C ARG A 140 10.64 -5.92 20.28
N LEU A 141 11.47 -6.89 20.65
CA LEU A 141 12.87 -6.67 21.00
C LEU A 141 13.67 -6.16 19.80
N GLU A 142 13.42 -6.69 18.61
CA GLU A 142 14.04 -6.21 17.37
C GLU A 142 13.73 -4.72 17.11
N VAL A 143 12.47 -4.30 17.27
CA VAL A 143 12.09 -2.89 17.11
C VAL A 143 12.85 -2.00 18.10
N MET A 144 12.95 -2.40 19.37
CA MET A 144 13.71 -1.66 20.38
C MET A 144 15.20 -1.64 20.08
N HIS A 145 15.78 -2.78 19.65
CA HIS A 145 17.18 -2.84 19.24
C HIS A 145 17.46 -1.85 18.13
N ARG A 146 16.64 -1.81 17.07
CA ARG A 146 16.78 -0.87 15.95
C ARG A 146 16.74 0.59 16.39
N MET A 147 15.92 0.93 17.39
CA MET A 147 15.85 2.29 17.93
C MET A 147 17.10 2.68 18.70
N PHE A 148 17.74 1.72 19.36
CA PHE A 148 18.98 1.93 20.09
C PHE A 148 20.24 1.81 19.23
N HIS A 149 20.12 1.20 18.04
CA HIS A 149 21.20 1.01 17.08
C HIS A 149 20.84 1.66 15.72
N PRO A 150 20.77 3.00 15.67
CA PRO A 150 20.45 3.73 14.43
C PRO A 150 21.55 3.65 13.37
N ASP A 151 22.68 3.03 13.69
CA ASP A 151 23.78 2.66 12.78
C ASP A 151 23.52 1.39 11.97
N GLY A 152 22.40 0.68 12.25
CA GLY A 152 21.99 -0.49 11.49
C GLY A 152 22.63 -1.80 11.95
N GLU A 153 23.17 -1.87 13.16
CA GLU A 153 23.69 -3.11 13.74
C GLU A 153 22.61 -4.22 13.68
N PRO A 154 22.95 -5.44 13.16
CA PRO A 154 21.98 -6.51 13.02
C PRO A 154 21.54 -7.07 14.38
N PHE A 155 20.24 -7.25 14.55
CA PHE A 155 19.68 -7.88 15.75
C PHE A 155 19.91 -9.39 15.72
N SER A 156 20.56 -9.92 16.76
CA SER A 156 20.77 -11.35 16.98
C SER A 156 20.27 -11.73 18.35
N PHE A 157 19.24 -12.58 18.41
CA PHE A 157 18.60 -12.97 19.66
C PHE A 157 18.08 -14.41 19.60
N ASP A 158 18.37 -15.20 20.65
CA ASP A 158 17.85 -16.56 20.82
C ASP A 158 17.39 -16.78 22.28
N TRP A 159 16.14 -17.19 22.44
CA TRP A 159 15.53 -17.51 23.73
C TRP A 159 16.25 -18.63 24.48
N LYS A 160 16.80 -19.63 23.76
CA LYS A 160 17.53 -20.74 24.37
C LYS A 160 18.84 -20.25 24.96
N TRP A 161 19.53 -19.38 24.25
CA TRP A 161 20.77 -18.80 24.73
C TRP A 161 20.51 -17.84 25.93
N LEU A 162 19.48 -17.02 25.89
CA LEU A 162 19.09 -16.18 27.03
C LEU A 162 18.89 -17.00 28.30
N ALA A 163 18.17 -18.14 28.21
CA ALA A 163 17.88 -18.99 29.37
C ALA A 163 19.14 -19.57 30.04
N SER A 164 20.22 -19.79 29.27
CA SER A 164 21.48 -20.40 29.74
C SER A 164 22.57 -19.39 30.09
N SER A 165 22.49 -18.14 29.58
CA SER A 165 23.57 -17.16 29.68
C SER A 165 23.55 -16.33 30.96
N GLY A 166 22.42 -16.30 31.69
CA GLY A 166 22.23 -15.39 32.83
C GLY A 166 22.03 -13.90 32.43
N LEU A 167 21.99 -13.60 31.14
CA LEU A 167 21.70 -12.26 30.59
C LEU A 167 20.21 -11.95 30.68
N SER A 168 19.86 -10.69 30.54
CA SER A 168 18.48 -10.21 30.41
C SER A 168 18.20 -9.78 28.96
N THR A 169 16.93 -9.65 28.59
CA THR A 169 16.55 -9.12 27.27
C THR A 169 17.10 -7.72 27.01
N LYS A 170 17.41 -6.95 28.06
CA LYS A 170 18.01 -5.61 27.96
C LYS A 170 19.41 -5.63 27.39
N ASP A 171 20.18 -6.69 27.68
CA ASP A 171 21.57 -6.83 27.23
C ASP A 171 21.67 -7.02 25.70
N PHE A 172 20.57 -7.49 25.07
CA PHE A 172 20.49 -7.66 23.61
C PHE A 172 20.01 -6.43 22.85
N ILE A 173 19.41 -5.46 23.55
CA ILE A 173 18.87 -4.26 22.92
C ILE A 173 19.64 -3.00 23.31
N ALA A 174 20.44 -3.06 24.38
CA ALA A 174 21.17 -1.89 24.87
C ALA A 174 22.26 -1.46 23.87
N PRO A 175 22.40 -0.16 23.60
CA PRO A 175 23.51 0.35 22.78
C PRO A 175 24.82 0.28 23.55
N SER A 176 25.94 0.44 22.85
CA SER A 176 27.27 0.42 23.44
C SER A 176 27.47 1.52 24.50
N SER A 177 26.78 2.63 24.43
CA SER A 177 26.83 3.70 25.43
C SER A 177 25.65 4.66 25.36
N PHE A 178 25.28 5.20 26.54
CA PHE A 178 24.38 6.36 26.68
C PHE A 178 25.15 7.55 27.23
N ARG A 179 24.91 8.75 26.72
CA ARG A 179 25.52 10.00 27.16
C ARG A 179 24.48 11.11 27.28
N PHE A 180 24.07 11.47 28.49
CA PHE A 180 23.08 12.53 28.77
C PHE A 180 23.73 13.78 29.45
N GLY A 181 24.99 14.07 29.15
CA GLY A 181 25.71 15.20 29.70
C GLY A 181 25.36 16.58 29.12
N ASN A 182 24.47 16.68 28.16
CA ASN A 182 24.05 17.93 27.55
C ASN A 182 22.55 18.16 27.74
N ALA A 183 22.14 19.40 28.02
CA ALA A 183 20.75 19.75 28.27
C ALA A 183 19.83 19.50 27.05
N ARG A 184 20.37 19.62 25.83
CA ARG A 184 19.58 19.69 24.56
C ARG A 184 19.80 18.52 23.62
N MET A 185 20.73 17.61 23.94
CA MET A 185 21.04 16.44 23.12
C MET A 185 21.58 15.30 23.99
N PHE A 186 21.56 14.11 23.45
CA PHE A 186 22.18 12.93 24.07
C PHE A 186 23.05 12.19 23.04
N GLY A 187 23.90 11.28 23.52
CA GLY A 187 24.65 10.35 22.70
C GLY A 187 24.07 8.94 22.85
N LEU A 188 23.99 8.22 21.73
CA LEU A 188 23.50 6.86 21.63
C LEU A 188 24.48 6.06 20.78
N GLY A 189 25.35 5.26 21.42
CA GLY A 189 26.48 4.65 20.73
C GLY A 189 27.37 5.72 20.08
N GLY A 190 27.59 5.60 18.78
CA GLY A 190 28.35 6.57 17.97
C GLY A 190 27.53 7.77 17.46
N LYS A 191 26.21 7.79 17.68
CA LYS A 191 25.29 8.81 17.13
C LYS A 191 24.93 9.88 18.17
N TYR A 192 24.45 11.01 17.67
CA TYR A 192 23.83 12.08 18.46
C TYR A 192 22.32 12.04 18.30
N GLY A 193 21.57 12.29 19.37
CA GLY A 193 20.11 12.34 19.35
C GLY A 193 19.55 13.55 20.05
N ALA A 194 18.37 13.98 19.64
CA ALA A 194 17.59 15.02 20.31
C ALA A 194 16.10 14.71 20.20
N VAL A 195 15.38 14.93 21.30
CA VAL A 195 13.92 14.85 21.33
C VAL A 195 13.33 16.23 21.48
N SER A 196 12.32 16.50 20.65
CA SER A 196 11.52 17.73 20.69
C SER A 196 10.05 17.38 20.83
N PHE A 197 9.26 18.28 21.39
CA PHE A 197 7.80 18.15 21.43
C PHE A 197 7.14 19.18 20.52
N LEU A 198 5.98 18.82 19.97
CA LEU A 198 5.18 19.72 19.16
C LEU A 198 4.27 20.57 20.07
N ASN A 199 4.46 21.87 20.04
CA ASN A 199 3.56 22.82 20.66
C ASN A 199 2.55 23.29 19.61
N ILE A 200 1.29 22.90 19.80
CA ILE A 200 0.19 23.19 18.86
C ILE A 200 -0.38 24.56 19.22
N LEU A 201 -0.16 25.54 18.34
CA LEU A 201 -0.63 26.93 18.51
C LEU A 201 -1.90 27.17 17.67
N SER A 202 -2.06 26.45 16.56
CA SER A 202 -3.19 26.60 15.64
C SER A 202 -4.48 26.04 16.23
N PRO A 203 -5.62 26.69 16.04
CA PRO A 203 -6.94 26.12 16.32
C PRO A 203 -7.32 25.04 15.29
N GLU A 204 -6.79 25.14 14.07
CA GLU A 204 -7.03 24.19 12.97
C GLU A 204 -5.76 23.42 12.65
N LEU A 205 -5.89 22.11 12.54
CA LEU A 205 -4.82 21.17 12.19
C LEU A 205 -5.08 20.60 10.80
N SER A 206 -4.01 20.23 10.08
CA SER A 206 -4.08 19.58 8.78
C SER A 206 -3.69 18.11 8.88
N ASP A 207 -4.39 17.24 8.14
CA ASP A 207 -4.10 15.83 7.99
C ASP A 207 -2.79 15.54 7.23
N GLU A 208 -2.21 16.57 6.58
CA GLU A 208 -0.92 16.47 5.89
C GLU A 208 0.29 16.61 6.83
N MET A 209 0.11 17.17 8.02
CA MET A 209 1.23 17.53 8.91
C MET A 209 2.06 16.29 9.31
N LEU A 210 1.43 15.21 9.74
CA LEU A 210 2.14 13.98 10.10
C LEU A 210 2.88 13.39 8.90
N ALA A 211 2.26 13.43 7.73
CA ALA A 211 2.87 12.96 6.50
C ALA A 211 4.12 13.75 6.13
N ASP A 212 4.09 15.07 6.28
CA ASP A 212 5.24 15.92 6.02
C ASP A 212 6.41 15.63 6.96
N PHE A 213 6.16 15.37 8.24
CA PHE A 213 7.21 14.91 9.17
C PHE A 213 7.83 13.57 8.71
N LEU A 214 7.02 12.64 8.18
CA LEU A 214 7.48 11.33 7.77
C LEU A 214 8.12 11.30 6.36
N ASN A 215 7.98 12.36 5.58
CA ASN A 215 8.57 12.48 4.24
C ASN A 215 10.00 13.06 4.25
N THR A 216 10.67 13.04 5.40
CA THR A 216 12.08 13.47 5.52
C THR A 216 13.02 12.49 4.82
N GLU A 217 14.15 12.99 4.31
CA GLU A 217 15.25 12.18 3.77
C GLU A 217 16.15 11.58 4.86
N ASN A 218 15.98 11.99 6.11
CA ASN A 218 16.77 11.55 7.26
C ASN A 218 15.95 10.66 8.20
N GLY A 219 16.64 9.88 9.03
CA GLY A 219 16.01 9.06 10.06
C GLY A 219 15.28 9.92 11.10
N ILE A 220 13.99 9.68 11.26
CA ILE A 220 13.15 10.36 12.26
C ILE A 220 12.24 9.37 12.93
N VAL A 221 11.97 9.56 14.22
CA VAL A 221 10.93 8.82 14.93
C VAL A 221 9.91 9.80 15.48
N VAL A 222 8.66 9.62 15.06
CA VAL A 222 7.54 10.42 15.56
C VAL A 222 6.67 9.58 16.47
N ASN A 223 6.32 10.12 17.64
CA ASN A 223 5.48 9.43 18.61
C ASN A 223 4.30 10.31 19.01
N LEU A 224 3.11 9.71 19.00
CA LEU A 224 1.89 10.31 19.51
C LEU A 224 1.42 9.50 20.71
N HIS A 225 1.53 10.04 21.90
CA HIS A 225 0.92 9.48 23.10
C HIS A 225 -0.47 10.06 23.25
N VAL A 226 -1.46 9.19 23.31
CA VAL A 226 -2.87 9.59 23.40
C VAL A 226 -3.52 8.85 24.58
N GLN A 227 -4.16 9.61 25.46
CA GLN A 227 -4.91 9.08 26.58
C GLN A 227 -6.28 9.75 26.65
N ALA A 228 -7.35 8.94 26.68
CA ALA A 228 -8.69 9.46 26.86
C ALA A 228 -8.87 10.04 28.26
N ILE A 229 -9.56 11.17 28.33
CA ILE A 229 -10.02 11.75 29.61
C ILE A 229 -11.40 11.19 29.91
N ASP A 230 -11.66 10.82 31.17
CA ASP A 230 -13.00 10.42 31.59
C ASP A 230 -14.03 11.51 31.19
N GLN A 231 -15.12 11.11 30.53
CA GLN A 231 -16.09 12.03 29.93
C GLN A 231 -16.74 12.93 30.99
N SER A 232 -17.01 12.40 32.19
CA SER A 232 -17.59 13.18 33.29
C SER A 232 -16.59 14.22 33.82
N LYS A 233 -15.30 13.85 33.89
CA LYS A 233 -14.23 14.78 34.28
C LYS A 233 -14.04 15.87 33.24
N ALA A 234 -14.02 15.49 31.94
CA ALA A 234 -13.90 16.43 30.84
C ALA A 234 -15.00 17.49 30.88
N ILE A 235 -16.26 17.05 30.92
CA ILE A 235 -17.43 17.96 31.00
C ILE A 235 -17.38 18.84 32.24
N LYS A 236 -17.00 18.30 33.42
CA LYS A 236 -16.87 19.08 34.65
C LYS A 236 -15.76 20.14 34.55
N THR A 237 -14.63 19.79 33.92
CA THR A 237 -13.51 20.72 33.72
C THR A 237 -13.90 21.88 32.80
N VAL A 238 -14.57 21.57 31.66
CA VAL A 238 -15.04 22.60 30.72
C VAL A 238 -16.09 23.51 31.38
N LYS A 239 -17.06 22.93 32.12
CA LYS A 239 -18.06 23.73 32.87
C LYS A 239 -17.39 24.68 33.87
N ARG A 240 -16.37 24.21 34.62
CA ARG A 240 -15.63 25.05 35.55
C ARG A 240 -14.91 26.19 34.82
N LYS A 241 -14.27 25.89 33.66
CA LYS A 241 -13.63 26.92 32.83
C LYS A 241 -14.63 27.97 32.31
N ILE A 242 -15.84 27.56 31.90
CA ILE A 242 -16.90 28.49 31.50
C ILE A 242 -17.28 29.39 32.67
N THR A 243 -17.44 28.84 33.88
CA THR A 243 -17.75 29.64 35.09
C THR A 243 -16.63 30.62 35.41
N ASP A 244 -15.36 30.21 35.30
CA ASP A 244 -14.20 31.09 35.50
C ASP A 244 -14.18 32.24 34.47
N LEU A 245 -14.44 31.93 33.17
CA LEU A 245 -14.51 32.92 32.11
C LEU A 245 -15.68 33.91 32.28
N ASP A 246 -16.86 33.40 32.68
CA ASP A 246 -18.01 34.24 32.98
C ASP A 246 -17.74 35.16 34.21
N ALA A 247 -17.02 34.66 35.22
CA ALA A 247 -16.60 35.48 36.36
C ALA A 247 -15.60 36.57 35.96
N MET A 248 -14.63 36.26 35.09
CA MET A 248 -13.70 37.23 34.50
C MET A 248 -14.44 38.28 33.68
N LYS A 249 -15.41 37.88 32.87
CA LYS A 249 -16.28 38.77 32.10
C LYS A 249 -16.99 39.79 32.99
N ILE A 250 -17.60 39.32 34.08
CA ILE A 250 -18.27 40.18 35.07
C ILE A 250 -17.28 41.15 35.72
N GLN A 251 -16.04 40.71 36.02
CA GLN A 251 -15.01 41.58 36.60
C GLN A 251 -14.58 42.69 35.62
N GLU A 252 -14.37 42.38 34.35
CA GLU A 252 -14.01 43.35 33.33
C GLU A 252 -15.15 44.32 33.05
N GLN A 253 -16.40 43.85 33.03
CA GLN A 253 -17.58 44.72 32.92
C GLN A 253 -17.67 45.71 34.10
N LYS A 254 -17.47 45.23 35.34
CA LYS A 254 -17.42 46.13 36.51
C LYS A 254 -16.28 47.13 36.45
N ARG A 255 -15.14 46.73 35.88
CA ARG A 255 -13.98 47.63 35.68
C ARG A 255 -14.26 48.67 34.62
N ALA A 256 -14.87 48.31 33.49
CA ALA A 256 -15.26 49.22 32.43
C ALA A 256 -16.22 50.31 32.96
N VAL A 257 -17.27 49.90 33.67
CA VAL A 257 -18.22 50.85 34.30
C VAL A 257 -17.53 51.82 35.27
N ARG A 258 -16.63 51.34 36.11
CA ARG A 258 -15.86 52.21 37.05
C ARG A 258 -14.95 53.18 36.32
N SER A 259 -14.50 52.84 35.11
CA SER A 259 -13.63 53.68 34.28
C SER A 259 -14.41 54.54 33.28
N GLY A 260 -15.77 54.56 33.34
CA GLY A 260 -16.61 55.36 32.47
C GLY A 260 -16.75 54.84 31.03
N TYR A 261 -16.41 53.57 30.78
CA TYR A 261 -16.58 52.93 29.48
C TYR A 261 -17.87 52.10 29.45
N ASP A 262 -18.34 51.81 28.22
CA ASP A 262 -19.53 51.01 28.00
C ASP A 262 -19.31 49.56 28.48
N MET A 263 -20.33 48.95 29.09
CA MET A 263 -20.30 47.56 29.58
C MET A 263 -20.11 46.52 28.46
N ASP A 264 -20.42 46.89 27.21
CA ASP A 264 -20.28 45.98 26.05
C ASP A 264 -18.84 45.94 25.47
N ILE A 265 -17.96 46.82 25.94
CA ILE A 265 -16.55 46.83 25.55
C ILE A 265 -15.81 45.76 26.40
N LEU A 266 -15.84 44.55 25.89
CA LEU A 266 -15.06 43.44 26.45
C LEU A 266 -13.79 43.23 25.63
N PRO A 267 -12.69 42.76 26.26
CA PRO A 267 -11.55 42.25 25.51
C PRO A 267 -12.04 41.17 24.54
N SER A 268 -11.72 41.29 23.25
CA SER A 268 -12.14 40.37 22.18
C SER A 268 -11.84 38.90 22.52
N ASP A 269 -10.68 38.66 23.12
CA ASP A 269 -10.19 37.33 23.50
C ASP A 269 -11.12 36.65 24.52
N LEU A 270 -11.63 37.44 25.51
CA LEU A 270 -12.49 36.88 26.56
C LEU A 270 -13.87 36.48 26.04
N ALA A 271 -14.38 37.26 25.05
CA ALA A 271 -15.64 36.94 24.39
C ALA A 271 -15.52 35.65 23.55
N THR A 272 -14.46 35.56 22.74
CA THR A 272 -14.16 34.41 21.87
C THR A 272 -13.96 33.15 22.69
N TYR A 273 -13.08 33.17 23.71
CA TYR A 273 -12.84 31.98 24.56
C TYR A 273 -14.10 31.53 25.30
N GLY A 274 -14.96 32.45 25.70
CA GLY A 274 -16.24 32.12 26.36
C GLY A 274 -17.21 31.41 25.40
N GLN A 275 -17.25 31.80 24.14
CA GLN A 275 -18.06 31.16 23.10
C GLN A 275 -17.50 29.81 22.73
N ASP A 276 -16.21 29.72 22.47
CA ASP A 276 -15.51 28.46 22.14
C ASP A 276 -15.68 27.40 23.23
N ALA A 277 -15.58 27.79 24.50
CA ALA A 277 -15.77 26.89 25.64
C ALA A 277 -17.22 26.36 25.72
N LYS A 278 -18.23 27.19 25.39
CA LYS A 278 -19.64 26.77 25.34
C LYS A 278 -19.90 25.86 24.16
N GLU A 279 -19.31 26.12 23.00
CA GLU A 279 -19.41 25.27 21.82
C GLU A 279 -18.74 23.90 22.07
N LEU A 280 -17.53 23.87 22.67
CA LEU A 280 -16.88 22.65 23.11
C LEU A 280 -17.74 21.85 24.06
N LEU A 281 -18.38 22.50 25.06
CA LEU A 281 -19.29 21.81 25.97
C LEU A 281 -20.48 21.19 25.24
N LYS A 282 -21.08 21.90 24.30
CA LYS A 282 -22.19 21.40 23.47
C LYS A 282 -21.74 20.20 22.63
N THR A 283 -20.56 20.27 22.04
CA THR A 283 -19.95 19.19 21.23
C THR A 283 -19.73 17.94 22.06
N LEU A 284 -19.17 18.08 23.28
CA LEU A 284 -18.94 16.96 24.20
C LEU A 284 -20.24 16.33 24.75
N GLN A 285 -21.35 17.09 24.78
CA GLN A 285 -22.65 16.61 25.29
C GLN A 285 -23.57 16.06 24.21
N SER A 286 -23.48 16.54 22.98
CA SER A 286 -24.45 16.26 21.91
C SER A 286 -23.90 15.45 20.75
N ARG A 287 -22.58 15.31 20.64
CA ARG A 287 -21.91 14.55 19.58
C ARG A 287 -21.10 13.40 20.18
N ASN A 288 -20.75 12.42 19.37
CA ASN A 288 -19.89 11.33 19.78
C ASN A 288 -18.41 11.78 19.85
N GLU A 289 -18.16 12.87 20.60
CA GLU A 289 -16.85 13.49 20.80
C GLU A 289 -16.40 13.25 22.25
N ARG A 290 -15.12 12.92 22.39
CA ARG A 290 -14.43 12.76 23.69
C ARG A 290 -13.25 13.70 23.78
N MET A 291 -12.70 13.87 24.96
CA MET A 291 -11.45 14.60 25.15
C MET A 291 -10.29 13.65 25.40
N PHE A 292 -9.17 13.99 24.78
CA PHE A 292 -7.90 13.28 24.88
C PHE A 292 -6.80 14.22 25.30
N GLN A 293 -5.79 13.68 26.01
CA GLN A 293 -4.50 14.31 26.17
C GLN A 293 -3.55 13.74 25.13
N LEU A 294 -2.92 14.63 24.37
CA LEU A 294 -1.95 14.31 23.34
C LEU A 294 -0.58 14.87 23.72
N THR A 295 0.46 14.01 23.65
CA THR A 295 1.86 14.42 23.61
C THR A 295 2.44 13.97 22.27
N PHE A 296 2.92 14.92 21.46
CA PHE A 296 3.55 14.65 20.17
C PHE A 296 5.06 14.88 20.31
N LEU A 297 5.86 13.82 20.12
CA LEU A 297 7.32 13.85 20.23
C LEU A 297 7.97 13.54 18.90
N VAL A 298 9.08 14.21 18.63
CA VAL A 298 9.94 13.98 17.47
C VAL A 298 11.35 13.68 17.99
N LEU A 299 11.85 12.49 17.65
CA LEU A 299 13.22 12.07 17.93
C LEU A 299 14.01 12.13 16.61
N ASN A 300 15.07 12.92 16.58
CA ASN A 300 16.05 12.98 15.50
C ASN A 300 17.35 12.32 15.95
N THR A 301 18.00 11.58 15.06
CA THR A 301 19.33 10.98 15.29
C THR A 301 20.23 11.23 14.10
N ALA A 302 21.50 11.58 14.31
CA ALA A 302 22.47 11.88 13.26
C ALA A 302 23.90 11.48 13.64
N ASP A 303 24.78 11.38 12.63
CA ASP A 303 26.20 11.03 12.81
C ASP A 303 27.02 12.15 13.47
N THR A 304 26.65 13.39 13.21
CA THR A 304 27.35 14.57 13.72
C THR A 304 26.38 15.53 14.41
N ARG A 305 26.91 16.37 15.31
CA ARG A 305 26.12 17.41 15.96
C ARG A 305 25.53 18.38 14.95
N GLN A 306 26.29 18.76 13.91
CA GLN A 306 25.82 19.70 12.90
C GLN A 306 24.66 19.10 12.09
N ALA A 307 24.76 17.83 11.70
CA ALA A 307 23.67 17.13 11.00
C ALA A 307 22.41 17.06 11.88
N LEU A 308 22.57 16.74 13.18
CA LEU A 308 21.46 16.73 14.14
C LEU A 308 20.76 18.11 14.24
N GLU A 309 21.55 19.21 14.32
CA GLU A 309 20.98 20.56 14.36
C GLU A 309 20.21 20.89 13.07
N ASN A 310 20.74 20.48 11.91
CA ASN A 310 20.07 20.66 10.63
C ASN A 310 18.74 19.86 10.57
N ASP A 311 18.73 18.62 11.04
CA ASP A 311 17.53 17.76 11.05
C ASP A 311 16.45 18.30 11.99
N VAL A 312 16.83 18.79 13.18
CA VAL A 312 15.91 19.44 14.12
C VAL A 312 15.37 20.76 13.55
N PHE A 313 16.23 21.54 12.88
CA PHE A 313 15.81 22.78 12.21
C PHE A 313 14.82 22.52 11.08
N TRP A 314 15.07 21.48 10.26
CA TRP A 314 14.15 21.05 9.22
C TRP A 314 12.79 20.64 9.81
N ALA A 315 12.80 19.81 10.86
CA ALA A 315 11.58 19.39 11.54
C ALA A 315 10.80 20.57 12.14
N ALA A 316 11.51 21.58 12.67
CA ALA A 316 10.90 22.81 13.14
C ALA A 316 10.26 23.61 12.01
N GLY A 317 10.86 23.64 10.81
CA GLY A 317 10.30 24.23 9.61
C GLY A 317 8.98 23.57 9.19
N VAL A 318 8.90 22.23 9.27
CA VAL A 318 7.64 21.49 9.02
C VAL A 318 6.56 21.93 10.02
N ALA A 319 6.87 22.01 11.31
CA ALA A 319 5.91 22.46 12.32
C ALA A 319 5.39 23.89 12.03
N GLN A 320 6.28 24.81 11.64
CA GLN A 320 5.94 26.21 11.33
C GLN A 320 4.98 26.33 10.14
N LYS A 321 5.10 25.45 9.12
CA LYS A 321 4.17 25.41 7.98
C LYS A 321 2.70 25.25 8.44
N TYR A 322 2.48 24.58 9.56
CA TYR A 322 1.16 24.31 10.14
C TYR A 322 0.83 25.19 11.36
N ASN A 323 1.46 26.34 11.51
CA ASN A 323 1.29 27.22 12.66
C ASN A 323 1.50 26.52 14.01
N CYS A 324 2.45 25.59 14.04
CA CYS A 324 2.91 24.89 15.24
C CYS A 324 4.38 25.23 15.51
N SER A 325 4.86 24.98 16.70
CA SER A 325 6.28 25.11 17.01
C SER A 325 6.84 23.79 17.55
N LEU A 326 7.99 23.39 17.05
CA LEU A 326 8.72 22.25 17.57
C LEU A 326 9.74 22.76 18.60
N VAL A 327 9.56 22.37 19.86
CA VAL A 327 10.38 22.84 20.99
C VAL A 327 11.21 21.68 21.52
N ARG A 328 12.53 21.87 21.63
CA ARG A 328 13.43 20.86 22.18
C ARG A 328 13.16 20.63 23.67
N LEU A 329 13.23 19.38 24.12
CA LEU A 329 13.08 19.02 25.52
C LEU A 329 14.39 19.34 26.29
N ASP A 330 14.51 20.57 26.74
CA ASP A 330 15.69 21.00 27.53
C ASP A 330 15.69 20.30 28.91
N TYR A 331 16.81 19.70 29.27
CA TYR A 331 17.03 18.91 30.52
C TYR A 331 16.15 17.65 30.67
N GLN A 332 15.35 17.28 29.66
CA GLN A 332 14.47 16.10 29.67
C GLN A 332 14.75 15.15 28.51
N GLN A 333 15.98 15.14 28.00
CA GLN A 333 16.34 14.32 26.83
C GLN A 333 16.27 12.81 27.12
N GLU A 334 16.63 12.38 28.34
CA GLU A 334 16.48 10.99 28.78
C GLU A 334 15.00 10.57 28.80
N GLN A 335 14.16 11.37 29.47
CA GLN A 335 12.72 11.14 29.53
C GLN A 335 12.09 11.16 28.13
N GLY A 336 12.56 12.05 27.26
CA GLY A 336 12.17 12.13 25.86
C GLY A 336 12.50 10.85 25.09
N LEU A 337 13.74 10.37 25.20
CA LEU A 337 14.15 9.11 24.57
C LEU A 337 13.31 7.93 25.06
N MET A 338 13.13 7.81 26.39
CA MET A 338 12.32 6.73 26.96
C MET A 338 10.87 6.78 26.53
N SER A 339 10.30 7.97 26.35
CA SER A 339 8.95 8.16 25.82
C SER A 339 8.85 7.91 24.30
N SER A 340 9.97 7.97 23.59
CA SER A 340 10.03 7.68 22.15
C SER A 340 10.08 6.18 21.84
N LEU A 341 10.39 5.32 22.83
CA LEU A 341 10.36 3.87 22.64
C LEU A 341 8.90 3.36 22.56
N PRO A 342 8.58 2.35 21.72
CA PRO A 342 7.23 1.81 21.58
C PRO A 342 6.84 0.93 22.79
N LEU A 343 6.91 1.51 23.98
CA LEU A 343 6.59 0.87 25.26
C LEU A 343 5.19 1.21 25.78
N GLY A 344 4.54 2.22 25.18
CA GLY A 344 3.25 2.70 25.63
C GLY A 344 3.29 3.40 26.98
N ALA A 345 4.39 4.12 27.25
CA ALA A 345 4.58 4.90 28.47
C ALA A 345 5.19 6.26 28.14
N SER A 346 4.56 7.35 28.58
CA SER A 346 5.12 8.70 28.50
C SER A 346 5.75 9.09 29.85
N HIS A 347 6.96 9.63 29.78
CA HIS A 347 7.67 10.25 30.92
C HIS A 347 7.68 11.77 30.81
N ILE A 348 6.98 12.31 29.78
CA ILE A 348 6.84 13.74 29.53
C ILE A 348 5.42 14.16 29.93
N GLN A 349 5.31 15.27 30.68
CA GLN A 349 4.04 15.83 31.16
C GLN A 349 3.56 17.05 30.34
N ILE A 350 4.05 17.16 29.12
CA ILE A 350 3.61 18.21 28.18
C ILE A 350 2.48 17.63 27.35
N GLU A 351 1.25 18.01 27.68
CA GLU A 351 0.04 17.44 27.11
C GLU A 351 -0.85 18.55 26.54
N ARG A 352 -1.42 18.30 25.37
CA ARG A 352 -2.44 19.15 24.75
C ARG A 352 -3.79 18.42 24.80
N SER A 353 -4.80 19.08 25.36
CA SER A 353 -6.18 18.56 25.33
C SER A 353 -6.80 18.83 23.97
N LEU A 354 -7.29 17.78 23.31
CA LEU A 354 -7.91 17.79 21.99
C LEU A 354 -9.19 16.95 22.02
N THR A 355 -10.13 17.24 21.09
CA THR A 355 -11.32 16.42 20.87
C THR A 355 -11.01 15.22 19.98
N THR A 356 -11.94 14.25 19.87
CA THR A 356 -11.79 13.09 19.00
C THR A 356 -11.40 13.49 17.58
N SER A 357 -12.16 14.39 16.96
CA SER A 357 -11.92 14.86 15.60
C SER A 357 -10.57 15.54 15.45
N SER A 358 -10.15 16.32 16.44
CA SER A 358 -8.83 17.00 16.42
C SER A 358 -7.66 16.05 16.56
N VAL A 359 -7.78 14.95 17.33
CA VAL A 359 -6.75 13.91 17.42
C VAL A 359 -6.72 13.07 16.14
N ALA A 360 -7.89 12.77 15.56
CA ALA A 360 -8.01 11.98 14.34
C ALA A 360 -7.39 12.67 13.11
N VAL A 361 -7.19 13.99 13.14
CA VAL A 361 -6.45 14.71 12.09
C VAL A 361 -5.02 14.20 11.92
N PHE A 362 -4.39 13.67 12.97
CA PHE A 362 -3.09 12.99 12.84
C PHE A 362 -3.27 11.60 12.23
N VAL A 363 -3.73 11.57 10.97
CA VAL A 363 -3.99 10.33 10.24
C VAL A 363 -2.69 9.53 10.12
N PRO A 364 -2.65 8.27 10.60
CA PRO A 364 -1.43 7.47 10.63
C PRO A 364 -1.04 6.88 9.26
N PHE A 365 -1.72 7.28 8.19
CA PHE A 365 -1.51 6.80 6.84
C PHE A 365 -0.99 7.90 5.92
N VAL A 366 -0.03 7.56 5.08
CA VAL A 366 0.61 8.51 4.15
C VAL A 366 0.42 8.03 2.73
N THR A 367 1.24 7.05 2.31
CA THR A 367 1.17 6.42 1.00
C THR A 367 1.69 5.00 1.12
N GLN A 368 1.08 4.10 0.38
CA GLN A 368 1.47 2.69 0.40
C GLN A 368 2.86 2.53 -0.20
N GLU A 369 3.74 1.91 0.56
CA GLU A 369 5.03 1.42 0.09
C GLU A 369 4.87 -0.02 -0.40
N LEU A 370 5.35 -0.28 -1.60
CA LEU A 370 5.31 -1.59 -2.21
C LEU A 370 6.74 -2.08 -2.42
N PHE A 371 7.28 -2.75 -1.42
CA PHE A 371 8.56 -3.44 -1.49
C PHE A 371 8.39 -4.86 -0.98
N GLN A 372 8.39 -5.81 -1.89
CA GLN A 372 8.25 -7.24 -1.61
C GLN A 372 9.53 -7.98 -1.99
N ASP A 373 9.80 -9.07 -1.29
CA ASP A 373 10.94 -9.97 -1.54
C ASP A 373 10.55 -11.10 -2.50
N GLY A 374 11.55 -11.87 -2.95
CA GLY A 374 11.38 -13.08 -3.75
C GLY A 374 11.28 -12.78 -5.23
N GLU A 375 10.19 -13.18 -5.89
CA GLU A 375 9.95 -12.96 -7.33
C GLU A 375 9.38 -11.56 -7.65
N ALA A 376 9.55 -10.59 -6.72
CA ALA A 376 9.08 -9.23 -6.92
C ALA A 376 9.85 -8.53 -8.06
N MET A 377 9.10 -7.82 -8.88
CA MET A 377 9.63 -7.10 -10.04
C MET A 377 9.64 -5.61 -9.80
N TYR A 378 10.59 -4.93 -10.42
CA TYR A 378 10.69 -3.48 -10.38
C TYR A 378 9.66 -2.83 -11.30
N TYR A 379 8.83 -1.95 -10.74
CA TYR A 379 7.81 -1.19 -11.47
C TYR A 379 8.13 0.30 -11.61
N GLY A 380 9.02 0.82 -10.81
CA GLY A 380 9.39 2.24 -10.82
C GLY A 380 9.74 2.77 -9.46
N VAL A 381 9.67 4.08 -9.31
CA VAL A 381 9.92 4.82 -8.07
C VAL A 381 8.62 5.50 -7.63
N ASN A 382 8.31 5.41 -6.35
CA ASN A 382 7.15 6.06 -5.76
C ASN A 382 7.32 7.59 -5.86
N ALA A 383 6.42 8.27 -6.56
CA ALA A 383 6.52 9.70 -6.83
C ALA A 383 6.45 10.59 -5.56
N LYS A 384 5.95 10.06 -4.44
CA LYS A 384 5.84 10.80 -3.17
C LYS A 384 7.01 10.54 -2.24
N THR A 385 7.48 9.29 -2.15
CA THR A 385 8.50 8.90 -1.17
C THR A 385 9.88 8.70 -1.78
N GLY A 386 9.98 8.62 -3.10
CA GLY A 386 11.24 8.31 -3.79
C GLY A 386 11.69 6.84 -3.63
N ASN A 387 10.89 5.98 -2.99
CA ASN A 387 11.25 4.59 -2.77
C ASN A 387 10.95 3.72 -3.99
N MET A 388 11.74 2.67 -4.21
CA MET A 388 11.49 1.71 -5.28
C MET A 388 10.19 0.94 -5.05
N ILE A 389 9.46 0.72 -6.13
CA ILE A 389 8.27 -0.14 -6.14
C ILE A 389 8.69 -1.52 -6.65
N MET A 390 8.67 -2.49 -5.75
CA MET A 390 8.94 -3.90 -6.01
C MET A 390 7.69 -4.71 -5.65
N LEU A 391 7.08 -5.37 -6.62
CA LEU A 391 5.81 -6.09 -6.43
C LEU A 391 5.87 -7.46 -7.07
N ASP A 392 5.52 -8.49 -6.33
CA ASP A 392 5.20 -9.81 -6.83
C ASP A 392 3.69 -9.88 -7.12
N ARG A 393 3.32 -9.82 -8.40
CA ARG A 393 1.92 -9.85 -8.83
C ARG A 393 1.23 -11.18 -8.51
N LYS A 394 1.96 -12.28 -8.42
CA LYS A 394 1.40 -13.59 -8.07
C LYS A 394 0.83 -13.63 -6.64
N ARG A 395 1.33 -12.75 -5.75
CA ARG A 395 0.80 -12.60 -4.38
C ARG A 395 -0.44 -11.72 -4.32
N ALA A 396 -0.78 -11.00 -5.39
CA ALA A 396 -1.98 -10.20 -5.44
C ALA A 396 -3.23 -11.09 -5.60
N ARG A 397 -4.33 -10.67 -4.96
CA ARG A 397 -5.62 -11.37 -5.10
C ARG A 397 -6.09 -11.44 -6.57
N CYS A 398 -5.75 -10.42 -7.35
CA CYS A 398 -6.00 -10.32 -8.77
C CYS A 398 -4.71 -9.83 -9.44
N PRO A 399 -3.99 -10.68 -10.21
CA PRO A 399 -2.70 -10.34 -10.79
C PRO A 399 -2.80 -9.48 -12.05
N ASN A 400 -4.00 -9.08 -12.47
CA ASN A 400 -4.19 -8.24 -13.65
C ASN A 400 -3.64 -6.84 -13.43
N GLY A 401 -3.04 -6.27 -14.48
CA GLY A 401 -2.48 -4.92 -14.48
C GLY A 401 -2.98 -4.08 -15.65
N LEU A 402 -3.09 -2.76 -15.43
CA LEU A 402 -3.47 -1.79 -16.47
C LEU A 402 -2.44 -0.66 -16.48
N LYS A 403 -1.84 -0.39 -17.66
CA LYS A 403 -0.90 0.71 -17.87
C LYS A 403 -1.55 1.78 -18.75
N LEU A 404 -1.78 2.94 -18.19
CA LEU A 404 -2.36 4.09 -18.88
C LEU A 404 -1.33 5.20 -19.04
N GLY A 405 -1.42 5.94 -20.14
CA GLY A 405 -0.56 7.08 -20.41
C GLY A 405 -0.82 7.67 -21.80
N THR A 406 -0.43 8.91 -21.99
CA THR A 406 -0.49 9.58 -23.29
C THR A 406 0.53 8.97 -24.28
N PRO A 407 0.38 9.16 -25.59
CA PRO A 407 1.39 8.78 -26.56
C PRO A 407 2.76 9.39 -26.20
N GLY A 408 3.82 8.60 -26.31
CA GLY A 408 5.20 9.06 -25.95
C GLY A 408 5.53 9.01 -24.45
N SER A 409 4.60 8.64 -23.55
CA SER A 409 4.84 8.60 -22.09
C SER A 409 5.67 7.40 -21.60
N GLY A 410 6.10 6.50 -22.49
CA GLY A 410 6.91 5.33 -22.11
C GLY A 410 6.12 4.07 -21.77
N LYS A 411 4.81 3.96 -22.10
CA LYS A 411 3.99 2.76 -21.85
C LYS A 411 4.62 1.46 -22.37
N SER A 412 5.00 1.45 -23.66
CA SER A 412 5.62 0.27 -24.29
C SER A 412 6.97 -0.07 -23.64
N MET A 413 7.74 0.94 -23.23
CA MET A 413 9.01 0.72 -22.53
C MET A 413 8.79 0.08 -21.16
N SER A 414 7.80 0.56 -20.40
CA SER A 414 7.42 -0.04 -19.12
C SER A 414 6.94 -1.49 -19.27
N CYS A 415 6.18 -1.80 -20.34
CA CYS A 415 5.77 -3.18 -20.64
C CYS A 415 6.98 -4.06 -20.98
N LYS A 416 7.92 -3.57 -21.80
CA LYS A 416 9.14 -4.30 -22.15
C LYS A 416 10.02 -4.56 -20.92
N SER A 417 10.13 -3.59 -20.00
CA SER A 417 10.85 -3.76 -18.73
C SER A 417 10.21 -4.84 -17.85
N GLU A 418 8.89 -4.88 -17.76
CA GLU A 418 8.17 -5.93 -17.02
C GLU A 418 8.37 -7.31 -17.64
N ILE A 419 8.22 -7.44 -18.97
CA ILE A 419 8.48 -8.69 -19.70
C ILE A 419 9.91 -9.18 -19.47
N LEU A 420 10.88 -8.28 -19.54
CA LEU A 420 12.29 -8.60 -19.27
C LEU A 420 12.48 -9.10 -17.84
N SER A 421 11.87 -8.43 -16.86
CA SER A 421 11.94 -8.83 -15.45
C SER A 421 11.33 -10.23 -15.23
N VAL A 422 10.15 -10.51 -15.80
CA VAL A 422 9.52 -11.84 -15.75
C VAL A 422 10.44 -12.91 -16.33
N PHE A 423 10.97 -12.65 -17.52
CA PHE A 423 11.81 -13.60 -18.23
C PHE A 423 13.11 -13.92 -17.47
N LEU A 424 13.75 -12.91 -16.84
CA LEU A 424 15.02 -13.07 -16.14
C LEU A 424 14.86 -13.64 -14.71
N CYS A 425 13.77 -13.29 -14.01
CA CYS A 425 13.61 -13.58 -12.59
C CYS A 425 12.73 -14.81 -12.31
N THR A 426 11.87 -15.21 -13.25
CA THR A 426 10.90 -16.32 -13.05
C THR A 426 11.02 -17.37 -14.15
N PRO A 427 10.51 -18.59 -13.95
CA PRO A 427 10.42 -19.61 -14.99
C PRO A 427 9.17 -19.43 -15.90
N ASP A 428 8.40 -18.37 -15.72
CA ASP A 428 7.11 -18.19 -16.39
C ASP A 428 7.27 -17.98 -17.90
N ASP A 429 6.27 -18.40 -18.65
CA ASP A 429 6.14 -18.12 -20.07
C ASP A 429 5.50 -16.74 -20.29
N VAL A 430 5.88 -16.08 -21.38
CA VAL A 430 5.41 -14.74 -21.73
C VAL A 430 4.80 -14.75 -23.14
N TYR A 431 3.51 -14.46 -23.21
CA TYR A 431 2.80 -14.30 -24.48
C TYR A 431 2.41 -12.84 -24.70
N VAL A 432 2.81 -12.28 -25.83
CA VAL A 432 2.58 -10.87 -26.18
C VAL A 432 1.69 -10.78 -27.40
N CYS A 433 0.56 -10.11 -27.30
CA CYS A 433 -0.21 -9.67 -28.46
C CYS A 433 0.28 -8.27 -28.86
N ASP A 434 0.88 -8.14 -30.04
CA ASP A 434 1.58 -6.93 -30.50
C ASP A 434 0.87 -6.28 -31.72
N PRO A 435 -0.06 -5.35 -31.47
CA PRO A 435 -0.79 -4.68 -32.56
C PRO A 435 0.03 -3.64 -33.32
N GLU A 436 1.19 -3.23 -32.81
CA GLU A 436 2.02 -2.17 -33.40
C GLU A 436 3.38 -2.68 -33.91
N ALA A 437 3.70 -3.96 -33.72
CA ALA A 437 4.98 -4.61 -34.06
C ALA A 437 6.20 -3.97 -33.39
N GLU A 438 6.09 -3.65 -32.09
CA GLU A 438 7.15 -2.97 -31.32
C GLU A 438 8.03 -3.94 -30.54
N TYR A 439 7.64 -5.20 -30.35
CA TYR A 439 8.31 -6.16 -29.45
C TYR A 439 9.38 -7.02 -30.16
N TYR A 440 9.47 -6.99 -31.49
CA TYR A 440 10.43 -7.80 -32.25
C TYR A 440 11.87 -7.73 -31.73
N PRO A 441 12.48 -6.55 -31.45
CA PRO A 441 13.87 -6.47 -30.99
C PRO A 441 14.07 -7.17 -29.65
N LEU A 442 13.12 -7.03 -28.71
CA LEU A 442 13.17 -7.66 -27.39
C LEU A 442 13.06 -9.18 -27.50
N VAL A 443 12.04 -9.67 -28.23
CA VAL A 443 11.80 -11.11 -28.42
C VAL A 443 13.01 -11.77 -29.08
N LYS A 444 13.59 -11.13 -30.11
CA LYS A 444 14.79 -11.62 -30.78
C LYS A 444 15.99 -11.68 -29.84
N ARG A 445 16.20 -10.66 -28.99
CA ARG A 445 17.32 -10.62 -28.03
C ARG A 445 17.20 -11.71 -26.96
N LEU A 446 15.98 -12.08 -26.59
CA LEU A 446 15.67 -13.15 -25.65
C LEU A 446 15.52 -14.52 -26.30
N HIS A 447 15.94 -14.69 -27.56
CA HIS A 447 15.83 -15.91 -28.35
C HIS A 447 14.40 -16.43 -28.42
N GLY A 448 13.41 -15.54 -28.38
CA GLY A 448 11.99 -15.86 -28.44
C GLY A 448 11.47 -16.05 -29.86
N GLN A 449 10.19 -16.39 -29.92
CA GLN A 449 9.50 -16.66 -31.18
C GLN A 449 8.57 -15.52 -31.58
N MET A 450 8.62 -15.13 -32.85
CA MET A 450 7.67 -14.18 -33.45
C MET A 450 6.72 -14.92 -34.37
N VAL A 451 5.43 -14.79 -34.12
CA VAL A 451 4.37 -15.32 -34.96
C VAL A 451 3.67 -14.15 -35.66
N LYS A 452 3.93 -13.97 -36.94
CA LYS A 452 3.27 -12.93 -37.73
C LYS A 452 1.96 -13.43 -38.24
N LEU A 453 0.84 -12.81 -37.86
CA LEU A 453 -0.50 -13.05 -38.35
C LEU A 453 -0.88 -11.92 -39.32
N SER A 454 -1.00 -12.26 -40.58
CA SER A 454 -1.41 -11.32 -41.65
C SER A 454 -2.10 -12.08 -42.80
N PRO A 455 -2.87 -11.41 -43.66
CA PRO A 455 -3.50 -12.06 -44.83
C PRO A 455 -2.48 -12.73 -45.77
N THR A 456 -1.23 -12.31 -45.74
CA THR A 456 -0.13 -12.84 -46.57
C THR A 456 0.83 -13.74 -45.84
N SER A 457 0.63 -13.94 -44.52
CA SER A 457 1.49 -14.81 -43.69
C SER A 457 1.26 -16.29 -44.06
N LYS A 458 2.34 -17.08 -43.84
CA LYS A 458 2.27 -18.55 -43.89
C LYS A 458 2.12 -19.17 -42.49
N SER A 459 2.02 -18.34 -41.46
CA SER A 459 1.79 -18.78 -40.07
C SER A 459 0.30 -18.72 -39.79
N TYR A 460 -0.29 -19.84 -39.41
CA TYR A 460 -1.72 -19.99 -39.16
C TYR A 460 -1.96 -20.45 -37.72
N VAL A 461 -2.98 -19.87 -37.12
CA VAL A 461 -3.49 -20.28 -35.80
C VAL A 461 -4.98 -20.57 -35.99
N ASN A 462 -5.36 -21.78 -35.68
CA ASN A 462 -6.76 -22.22 -35.82
C ASN A 462 -7.56 -21.79 -34.57
N PRO A 463 -8.56 -20.94 -34.69
CA PRO A 463 -9.40 -20.54 -33.55
C PRO A 463 -10.22 -21.70 -32.96
N LEU A 464 -10.37 -22.80 -33.72
CA LEU A 464 -11.09 -23.99 -33.29
C LEU A 464 -10.19 -25.03 -32.58
N ASP A 465 -8.90 -24.79 -32.38
CA ASP A 465 -8.06 -25.71 -31.64
C ASP A 465 -8.57 -25.88 -30.20
N ILE A 466 -8.60 -27.12 -29.73
CA ILE A 466 -9.08 -27.49 -28.39
C ILE A 466 -8.01 -28.30 -27.62
N ASN A 467 -7.78 -27.96 -26.38
CA ASN A 467 -6.97 -28.76 -25.48
C ASN A 467 -7.90 -29.60 -24.59
N LEU A 468 -7.87 -30.92 -24.76
CA LEU A 468 -8.71 -31.83 -23.98
C LEU A 468 -8.24 -32.00 -22.51
N ASN A 469 -7.02 -31.58 -22.20
CA ASN A 469 -6.44 -31.66 -20.86
C ASN A 469 -6.44 -30.30 -20.12
N TYR A 470 -7.27 -29.34 -20.55
CA TYR A 470 -7.25 -27.97 -20.02
C TYR A 470 -7.73 -27.88 -18.56
N SER A 471 -8.73 -28.67 -18.18
CA SER A 471 -9.30 -28.66 -16.82
C SER A 471 -9.88 -30.03 -16.47
N GLU A 472 -9.76 -30.43 -15.19
CA GLU A 472 -10.40 -31.65 -14.66
C GLU A 472 -11.89 -31.39 -14.32
N ASP A 473 -12.28 -30.15 -14.06
CA ASP A 473 -13.61 -29.77 -13.57
C ASP A 473 -14.59 -29.29 -14.64
N GLU A 474 -14.08 -28.82 -15.80
CA GLU A 474 -14.91 -28.25 -16.87
C GLU A 474 -14.78 -29.03 -18.18
N SER A 475 -15.91 -29.20 -18.89
CA SER A 475 -15.88 -29.81 -20.21
C SER A 475 -15.15 -28.94 -21.23
N PRO A 476 -14.01 -29.36 -21.82
CA PRO A 476 -13.29 -28.58 -22.81
C PRO A 476 -14.15 -28.19 -24.02
N LEU A 477 -15.09 -29.07 -24.38
CA LEU A 477 -16.01 -28.80 -25.48
C LEU A 477 -17.04 -27.70 -25.16
N ALA A 478 -17.50 -27.62 -23.88
CA ALA A 478 -18.41 -26.57 -23.45
C ALA A 478 -17.73 -25.19 -23.49
N LEU A 479 -16.50 -25.10 -23.00
CA LEU A 479 -15.68 -23.87 -23.05
C LEU A 479 -15.41 -23.46 -24.51
N LYS A 480 -15.13 -24.43 -25.38
CA LYS A 480 -14.92 -24.15 -26.80
C LYS A 480 -16.21 -23.73 -27.50
N SER A 481 -17.36 -24.30 -27.14
CA SER A 481 -18.66 -23.86 -27.66
C SER A 481 -18.93 -22.39 -27.28
N ASP A 482 -18.70 -22.00 -26.06
CA ASP A 482 -18.83 -20.61 -25.62
C ASP A 482 -17.89 -19.66 -26.36
N PHE A 483 -16.65 -20.07 -26.58
CA PHE A 483 -15.70 -19.34 -27.42
C PHE A 483 -16.21 -19.17 -28.86
N VAL A 484 -16.73 -20.25 -29.50
CA VAL A 484 -17.25 -20.19 -30.88
C VAL A 484 -18.49 -19.31 -30.96
N LEU A 485 -19.38 -19.34 -29.97
CA LEU A 485 -20.51 -18.42 -29.87
C LEU A 485 -20.03 -16.96 -29.86
N SER A 486 -19.06 -16.63 -29.00
CA SER A 486 -18.46 -15.29 -28.94
C SER A 486 -17.78 -14.88 -30.24
N PHE A 487 -17.06 -15.81 -30.88
CA PHE A 487 -16.45 -15.60 -32.20
C PHE A 487 -17.48 -15.28 -33.26
N CYS A 488 -18.56 -16.06 -33.36
CA CYS A 488 -19.64 -15.81 -34.30
C CYS A 488 -20.35 -14.47 -34.02
N GLU A 489 -20.55 -14.11 -32.78
CA GLU A 489 -21.12 -12.80 -32.39
C GLU A 489 -20.24 -11.63 -32.87
N LEU A 490 -18.93 -11.75 -32.77
CA LEU A 490 -17.97 -10.75 -33.28
C LEU A 490 -18.02 -10.67 -34.84
N VAL A 491 -18.09 -11.81 -35.52
CA VAL A 491 -18.15 -11.88 -36.99
C VAL A 491 -19.43 -11.26 -37.53
N MET A 492 -20.56 -11.52 -36.90
CA MET A 492 -21.86 -10.97 -37.29
C MET A 492 -21.98 -9.46 -37.08
N GLY A 493 -21.16 -8.87 -36.21
CA GLY A 493 -20.87 -7.43 -36.20
C GLY A 493 -22.04 -6.51 -35.87
N GLY A 494 -23.07 -6.97 -35.15
CA GLY A 494 -24.27 -6.20 -34.84
C GLY A 494 -24.28 -5.59 -33.44
N LYS A 495 -25.08 -4.52 -33.25
CA LYS A 495 -25.49 -4.03 -31.93
C LYS A 495 -26.40 -5.02 -31.19
N ASN A 496 -27.00 -5.96 -31.94
CA ASN A 496 -27.86 -7.01 -31.42
C ASN A 496 -27.02 -8.27 -31.24
N ARG A 497 -27.04 -8.82 -30.02
CA ARG A 497 -26.43 -10.11 -29.71
C ARG A 497 -27.08 -11.22 -30.53
N LEU A 498 -26.38 -12.36 -30.71
CA LEU A 498 -26.95 -13.57 -31.25
C LEU A 498 -28.29 -13.88 -30.56
N ASP A 499 -29.32 -14.19 -31.36
CA ASP A 499 -30.58 -14.64 -30.79
C ASP A 499 -30.49 -16.08 -30.25
N ALA A 500 -31.54 -16.54 -29.57
CA ALA A 500 -31.52 -17.84 -28.92
C ALA A 500 -31.47 -19.01 -29.96
N ILE A 501 -32.02 -18.81 -31.17
CA ILE A 501 -31.99 -19.83 -32.22
C ILE A 501 -30.61 -19.89 -32.86
N GLU A 502 -30.00 -18.72 -33.13
CA GLU A 502 -28.63 -18.64 -33.65
C GLU A 502 -27.63 -19.31 -32.69
N LYS A 503 -27.74 -19.07 -31.39
CA LYS A 503 -26.91 -19.76 -30.38
C LYS A 503 -27.09 -21.27 -30.44
N THR A 504 -28.33 -21.74 -30.58
CA THR A 504 -28.64 -23.17 -30.62
C THR A 504 -28.06 -23.85 -31.86
N VAL A 505 -28.17 -23.20 -33.03
CA VAL A 505 -27.64 -23.78 -34.28
C VAL A 505 -26.11 -23.79 -34.32
N ILE A 506 -25.46 -22.77 -33.74
CA ILE A 506 -24.01 -22.73 -33.57
C ILE A 506 -23.55 -23.85 -32.62
N ASP A 507 -24.16 -24.01 -31.46
CA ASP A 507 -23.79 -25.06 -30.51
C ASP A 507 -23.96 -26.47 -31.14
N ARG A 508 -25.03 -26.73 -31.84
CA ARG A 508 -25.20 -27.98 -32.62
C ARG A 508 -24.09 -28.20 -33.63
N ALA A 509 -23.72 -27.18 -34.38
CA ALA A 509 -22.62 -27.27 -35.33
C ALA A 509 -21.30 -27.62 -34.64
N VAL A 510 -21.01 -26.97 -33.51
CA VAL A 510 -19.82 -27.27 -32.68
C VAL A 510 -19.84 -28.73 -32.25
N GLN A 511 -20.94 -29.23 -31.69
CA GLN A 511 -21.07 -30.64 -31.29
C GLN A 511 -20.79 -31.62 -32.45
N VAL A 512 -21.21 -31.28 -33.66
CA VAL A 512 -21.01 -32.13 -34.85
C VAL A 512 -19.55 -32.13 -35.29
N ILE A 513 -18.92 -30.97 -35.42
CA ILE A 513 -17.57 -30.86 -36.02
C ILE A 513 -16.49 -31.45 -35.13
N TYR A 514 -16.68 -31.48 -33.79
CA TYR A 514 -15.70 -32.05 -32.89
C TYR A 514 -15.83 -33.58 -32.71
N ARG A 515 -16.90 -34.23 -33.17
CA ARG A 515 -17.05 -35.70 -33.04
C ARG A 515 -15.88 -36.49 -33.59
N PRO A 516 -15.33 -36.19 -34.79
CA PRO A 516 -14.18 -36.91 -35.33
C PRO A 516 -12.95 -36.77 -34.45
N TYR A 517 -12.67 -35.57 -33.97
CA TYR A 517 -11.52 -35.28 -33.10
C TYR A 517 -11.67 -35.93 -31.72
N LEU A 518 -12.86 -35.92 -31.13
CA LEU A 518 -13.10 -36.56 -29.82
C LEU A 518 -13.02 -38.10 -29.90
N ALA A 519 -13.34 -38.68 -31.06
CA ALA A 519 -13.21 -40.11 -31.27
C ALA A 519 -11.76 -40.54 -31.53
N ASP A 520 -10.97 -39.68 -32.21
CA ASP A 520 -9.56 -39.92 -32.52
C ASP A 520 -8.80 -38.59 -32.51
N PRO A 521 -8.17 -38.22 -31.37
CA PRO A 521 -7.55 -36.90 -31.14
C PRO A 521 -6.24 -36.73 -31.91
N ARG A 522 -6.29 -36.73 -33.23
CA ARG A 522 -5.16 -36.45 -34.12
C ARG A 522 -5.29 -35.06 -34.74
N PRO A 523 -4.18 -34.37 -35.06
CA PRO A 523 -4.19 -33.05 -35.69
C PRO A 523 -5.01 -33.00 -36.98
N GLU A 524 -5.06 -34.11 -37.75
CA GLU A 524 -5.81 -34.20 -39.00
C GLU A 524 -7.33 -34.17 -38.79
N ASN A 525 -7.81 -34.54 -37.60
CA ASN A 525 -9.23 -34.54 -37.25
C ASN A 525 -9.69 -33.24 -36.59
N MET A 526 -8.75 -32.32 -36.30
CA MET A 526 -9.08 -31.03 -35.70
C MET A 526 -9.94 -30.20 -36.70
N PRO A 527 -11.13 -29.73 -36.30
CA PRO A 527 -11.99 -28.93 -37.18
C PRO A 527 -11.37 -27.55 -37.47
N ILE A 528 -11.70 -27.00 -38.64
CA ILE A 528 -11.37 -25.63 -39.05
C ILE A 528 -12.65 -24.86 -39.38
N LEU A 529 -12.56 -23.57 -39.65
CA LEU A 529 -13.73 -22.72 -39.87
C LEU A 529 -14.62 -23.20 -41.05
N SER A 530 -14.03 -23.82 -42.07
CA SER A 530 -14.82 -24.41 -43.17
C SER A 530 -15.67 -25.59 -42.71
N ASP A 531 -15.25 -26.36 -41.71
CA ASP A 531 -16.07 -27.43 -41.15
C ASP A 531 -17.26 -26.87 -40.37
N LEU A 532 -17.06 -25.80 -39.60
CA LEU A 532 -18.13 -25.08 -38.93
C LEU A 532 -19.14 -24.48 -39.93
N HIS A 533 -18.64 -23.82 -40.95
CA HIS A 533 -19.46 -23.23 -42.01
C HIS A 533 -20.33 -24.30 -42.68
N LYS A 534 -19.74 -25.43 -43.06
CA LYS A 534 -20.46 -26.55 -43.66
C LYS A 534 -21.52 -27.13 -42.73
N ALA A 535 -21.16 -27.36 -41.45
CA ALA A 535 -22.08 -27.91 -40.46
C ALA A 535 -23.27 -26.98 -40.15
N LEU A 536 -23.10 -25.65 -40.32
CA LEU A 536 -24.20 -24.70 -40.25
C LEU A 536 -25.13 -24.82 -41.47
N LEU A 537 -24.59 -24.86 -42.68
CA LEU A 537 -25.39 -25.02 -43.92
C LEU A 537 -26.15 -26.34 -43.94
N ASP A 538 -25.57 -27.44 -43.49
CA ASP A 538 -26.17 -28.77 -43.44
C ASP A 538 -27.39 -28.86 -42.52
N GLN A 539 -27.63 -27.86 -41.64
CA GLN A 539 -28.83 -27.81 -40.80
C GLN A 539 -30.09 -27.38 -41.59
N HIS A 540 -29.95 -26.70 -42.72
CA HIS A 540 -31.04 -26.17 -43.51
C HIS A 540 -32.05 -25.31 -42.72
N ILE A 541 -31.55 -24.47 -41.84
CA ILE A 541 -32.31 -23.55 -40.97
C ILE A 541 -31.93 -22.12 -41.37
N PRO A 542 -32.87 -21.19 -41.59
CA PRO A 542 -32.57 -19.82 -42.03
C PRO A 542 -31.57 -19.07 -41.12
N GLU A 543 -31.64 -19.29 -39.83
CA GLU A 543 -30.73 -18.68 -38.84
C GLU A 543 -29.32 -19.25 -38.96
N ALA A 544 -29.18 -20.55 -39.24
CA ALA A 544 -27.88 -21.19 -39.47
C ALA A 544 -27.29 -20.70 -40.82
N ASP A 545 -28.10 -20.56 -41.88
CA ASP A 545 -27.66 -20.00 -43.16
C ASP A 545 -27.18 -18.55 -42.99
N ARG A 546 -27.84 -17.75 -42.17
CA ARG A 546 -27.42 -16.37 -41.88
C ARG A 546 -26.07 -16.32 -41.19
N VAL A 547 -25.81 -17.17 -40.19
CA VAL A 547 -24.50 -17.29 -39.52
C VAL A 547 -23.42 -17.77 -40.50
N ALA A 548 -23.73 -18.77 -41.32
CA ALA A 548 -22.82 -19.28 -42.35
C ALA A 548 -22.46 -18.19 -43.37
N GLN A 549 -23.42 -17.42 -43.86
CA GLN A 549 -23.15 -16.29 -44.76
C GLN A 549 -22.25 -15.23 -44.14
N ALA A 550 -22.38 -14.95 -42.84
CA ALA A 550 -21.49 -14.03 -42.14
C ALA A 550 -20.06 -14.59 -42.02
N LEU A 551 -19.90 -15.90 -41.87
CA LEU A 551 -18.62 -16.58 -41.83
C LEU A 551 -17.96 -16.73 -43.22
N ASP A 552 -18.70 -16.64 -44.31
CA ASP A 552 -18.21 -16.91 -45.66
C ASP A 552 -17.00 -16.05 -46.08
N LEU A 553 -16.96 -14.79 -45.63
CA LEU A 553 -15.82 -13.89 -45.82
C LEU A 553 -14.50 -14.44 -45.21
N TYR A 554 -14.61 -15.17 -44.12
CA TYR A 554 -13.49 -15.74 -43.37
C TYR A 554 -13.17 -17.18 -43.75
N VAL A 555 -14.03 -17.83 -44.50
CA VAL A 555 -13.87 -19.21 -44.99
C VAL A 555 -13.46 -19.23 -46.47
N ASN A 556 -14.28 -18.67 -47.34
CA ASN A 556 -14.08 -18.68 -48.79
C ASN A 556 -13.60 -17.34 -49.36
N GLY A 557 -13.69 -16.27 -48.54
CA GLY A 557 -13.32 -14.91 -48.93
C GLY A 557 -11.86 -14.56 -48.72
N SER A 558 -11.53 -13.28 -48.89
CA SER A 558 -10.16 -12.74 -48.81
C SER A 558 -9.58 -12.69 -47.39
N LEU A 559 -10.38 -12.97 -46.35
CA LEU A 559 -9.97 -12.92 -44.96
C LEU A 559 -9.84 -14.32 -44.34
N ASN A 560 -9.44 -15.31 -45.08
CA ASN A 560 -9.43 -16.73 -44.71
C ASN A 560 -8.19 -17.16 -43.88
N VAL A 561 -7.42 -16.23 -43.33
CA VAL A 561 -6.20 -16.51 -42.57
C VAL A 561 -6.45 -17.42 -41.36
N PHE A 562 -7.65 -17.42 -40.80
CA PHE A 562 -8.05 -18.28 -39.68
C PHE A 562 -8.73 -19.59 -40.10
N ASN A 563 -8.86 -19.85 -41.41
CA ASN A 563 -9.44 -21.08 -41.95
C ASN A 563 -8.36 -22.11 -42.32
N HIS A 564 -7.36 -22.26 -41.46
CA HIS A 564 -6.28 -23.21 -41.65
C HIS A 564 -6.01 -23.92 -40.33
N ARG A 565 -5.44 -25.12 -40.40
CA ARG A 565 -4.91 -25.77 -39.20
C ARG A 565 -3.70 -25.03 -38.70
N THR A 566 -3.52 -25.01 -37.38
CA THR A 566 -2.34 -24.42 -36.74
C THR A 566 -1.09 -25.11 -37.26
N ASN A 567 -0.14 -24.31 -37.71
CA ASN A 567 1.17 -24.76 -38.18
C ASN A 567 2.31 -24.08 -37.44
N VAL A 568 1.99 -23.45 -36.27
CA VAL A 568 2.94 -22.78 -35.42
C VAL A 568 3.09 -23.58 -34.13
N ASP A 569 4.27 -24.12 -33.93
CA ASP A 569 4.63 -24.76 -32.64
C ASP A 569 5.14 -23.70 -31.69
N ILE A 570 4.57 -23.64 -30.47
CA ILE A 570 4.97 -22.69 -29.42
C ILE A 570 5.93 -23.43 -28.50
N GLU A 571 7.23 -23.31 -28.77
CA GLU A 571 8.31 -23.95 -27.99
C GLU A 571 9.11 -22.98 -27.11
N SER A 572 8.98 -21.69 -27.36
CA SER A 572 9.76 -20.67 -26.67
C SER A 572 9.03 -20.11 -25.46
N ARG A 573 9.77 -19.83 -24.39
CA ARG A 573 9.26 -19.14 -23.19
C ARG A 573 8.73 -17.73 -23.47
N ILE A 574 9.15 -17.11 -24.57
CA ILE A 574 8.63 -15.80 -24.98
C ILE A 574 8.15 -15.85 -26.42
N VAL A 575 6.88 -15.58 -26.61
CA VAL A 575 6.22 -15.60 -27.93
C VAL A 575 5.48 -14.29 -28.13
N ALA A 576 5.70 -13.62 -29.26
CA ALA A 576 4.92 -12.44 -29.62
C ALA A 576 4.15 -12.68 -30.91
N PHE A 577 2.87 -12.40 -30.87
CA PHE A 577 1.95 -12.44 -32.00
C PHE A 577 1.86 -11.04 -32.61
N ASP A 578 2.55 -10.82 -33.74
CA ASP A 578 2.44 -9.59 -34.53
C ASP A 578 1.15 -9.60 -35.33
N ILE A 579 0.20 -8.76 -34.91
CA ILE A 579 -1.10 -8.60 -35.53
C ILE A 579 -1.28 -7.25 -36.26
N LYS A 580 -0.18 -6.51 -36.48
CA LYS A 580 -0.20 -5.17 -37.08
C LYS A 580 -0.88 -5.16 -38.46
N GLU A 581 -0.56 -6.15 -39.28
CA GLU A 581 -1.05 -6.24 -40.67
C GLU A 581 -2.39 -6.97 -40.81
N LEU A 582 -3.04 -7.40 -39.71
CA LEU A 582 -4.37 -8.06 -39.82
C LEU A 582 -5.48 -7.15 -40.38
N GLY A 583 -5.27 -5.82 -40.43
CA GLY A 583 -6.30 -4.88 -40.86
C GLY A 583 -7.46 -4.74 -39.85
N LYS A 584 -8.30 -3.73 -40.07
CA LYS A 584 -9.36 -3.37 -39.10
C LYS A 584 -10.41 -4.46 -38.87
N GLN A 585 -10.70 -5.26 -39.89
CA GLN A 585 -11.74 -6.30 -39.82
C GLN A 585 -11.24 -7.55 -39.08
N LEU A 586 -10.00 -7.99 -39.36
CA LEU A 586 -9.41 -9.16 -38.72
C LEU A 586 -8.91 -8.86 -37.29
N LYS A 587 -8.50 -7.61 -36.99
CA LYS A 587 -8.09 -7.19 -35.61
C LYS A 587 -9.20 -7.36 -34.55
N LYS A 588 -10.47 -7.48 -34.97
CA LYS A 588 -11.56 -7.77 -34.03
C LYS A 588 -11.62 -9.23 -33.61
N ILE A 589 -11.06 -10.11 -34.45
CA ILE A 589 -11.14 -11.57 -34.32
C ILE A 589 -9.80 -12.13 -33.79
N GLY A 590 -8.68 -11.57 -34.20
CA GLY A 590 -7.34 -11.92 -33.72
C GLY A 590 -7.06 -11.27 -32.38
#